data_60fdc4c85c28a5662a90c6a9bde1d7ac
#
_entry.id   60fdc4c85c28a5662a90c6a9bde1d7ac
#
_cell.length_a   1.000
_cell.length_b   1.000
_cell.length_c   1.000
_cell.angle_alpha   90.00
_cell.angle_beta   90.00
_cell.angle_gamma   90.00
#
_symmetry.space_group_name_H-M   'P 1'
#
loop_
_entity.id
_entity.type
_entity.pdbx_description
1 polymer ?
#
loop_
_entity_poly.entity_id
_entity_poly.type
_entity_poly.pdbx_seq_one_letter_code
_entity_poly.pdbx_strand_id
1 'polypeptide(L)'
;MPVAHRAALALLAALTLPLVGCGGERIQGEETAVLTSPPNVPPPIARTHPTKVIVNLEAHEQTSRLADGVDYTFWTFGGTVPGSFIRVREGDVVEFHLANHPSSKNPHNIDLHAVTGPGGGASASLVIPGQTATFTFTAINPGLYVYHCATSPVGMHIANGMYGLILVEPKDGLPKVDREYYVQQGEFYTRGDFGVAGHQPFDMQRAIDEDPAYVVFNGSAGALMGDNALKAEAGETVRLYVGNGGPNLISSFHVIGEIFDRVYTE
;
A
#
# COMPACT_ATOMS: atom_id res chain seq x y z
N MET A 1 -4.14 62.62 65.76
CA MET A 1 -3.04 62.11 64.94
C MET A 1 -3.58 61.15 63.91
N PRO A 2 -3.56 61.46 62.60
CA PRO A 2 -4.07 60.56 61.59
C PRO A 2 -2.99 59.60 61.10
N VAL A 3 -3.33 58.33 61.04
CA VAL A 3 -2.49 57.25 60.51
C VAL A 3 -2.66 57.20 59.00
N ALA A 4 -1.55 57.41 58.27
CA ALA A 4 -1.57 57.32 56.78
C ALA A 4 -1.39 55.88 56.36
N HIS A 5 -2.38 55.39 55.58
CA HIS A 5 -2.31 54.10 54.91
C HIS A 5 -1.58 54.26 53.55
N ARG A 6 -0.44 53.60 53.38
CA ARG A 6 0.26 53.50 52.09
C ARG A 6 -0.30 52.30 51.38
N ALA A 7 -1.00 52.53 50.24
CA ALA A 7 -1.38 51.48 49.32
C ALA A 7 -0.16 51.10 48.45
N ALA A 8 0.24 49.83 48.51
CA ALA A 8 1.26 49.28 47.63
C ALA A 8 0.59 48.79 46.32
N LEU A 9 0.89 49.42 45.19
CA LEU A 9 0.49 48.96 43.88
C LEU A 9 1.43 47.81 43.49
N ALA A 10 0.88 46.60 43.39
CA ALA A 10 1.58 45.45 42.83
C ALA A 10 1.41 45.47 41.29
N LEU A 11 2.49 45.72 40.55
CA LEU A 11 2.53 45.60 39.10
C LEU A 11 2.56 44.11 38.72
N LEU A 12 1.48 43.56 38.20
CA LEU A 12 1.46 42.25 37.56
C LEU A 12 2.11 42.37 36.18
N ALA A 13 3.34 41.92 36.01
CA ALA A 13 3.96 41.72 34.71
C ALA A 13 3.37 40.45 34.08
N ALA A 14 2.53 40.63 33.09
CA ALA A 14 2.02 39.51 32.27
C ALA A 14 3.16 38.98 31.39
N LEU A 15 3.72 37.82 31.77
CA LEU A 15 4.66 37.07 30.93
C LEU A 15 3.85 36.45 29.78
N THR A 16 3.90 37.07 28.61
CA THR A 16 3.41 36.43 27.35
C THR A 16 4.47 35.43 26.89
N LEU A 17 4.29 34.16 27.25
CA LEU A 17 5.01 33.06 26.60
C LEU A 17 4.55 32.99 25.15
N PRO A 18 5.48 33.03 24.17
CA PRO A 18 5.10 32.72 22.79
C PRO A 18 4.66 31.25 22.74
N LEU A 19 3.41 31.00 22.40
CA LEU A 19 2.96 29.68 21.91
C LEU A 19 3.75 29.39 20.63
N VAL A 20 4.82 28.60 20.76
CA VAL A 20 5.44 27.94 19.61
C VAL A 20 4.41 26.93 19.16
N GLY A 21 3.54 27.33 18.23
CA GLY A 21 2.70 26.42 17.51
C GLY A 21 3.62 25.42 16.81
N CYS A 22 3.38 24.12 17.00
CA CYS A 22 3.93 23.08 16.12
C CYS A 22 3.42 23.38 14.72
N GLY A 23 4.16 24.18 13.95
CA GLY A 23 3.84 24.53 12.57
C GLY A 23 4.10 23.32 11.69
N GLY A 24 3.08 22.46 11.53
CA GLY A 24 3.08 21.49 10.43
C GLY A 24 3.23 22.24 9.09
N GLU A 25 3.92 21.65 8.14
CA GLU A 25 4.02 22.20 6.78
C GLU A 25 2.61 22.45 6.23
N ARG A 26 2.41 23.59 5.58
CA ARG A 26 1.11 23.95 5.03
C ARG A 26 0.82 23.14 3.77
N ILE A 27 -0.36 22.50 3.69
CA ILE A 27 -0.84 21.84 2.48
C ILE A 27 -0.93 22.82 1.33
N GLN A 28 -0.36 22.48 0.17
CA GLN A 28 -0.33 23.34 -1.02
C GLN A 28 -0.73 22.53 -2.26
N GLY A 29 -1.79 22.97 -2.92
CA GLY A 29 -2.28 22.36 -4.16
C GLY A 29 -3.03 21.05 -3.94
N GLU A 30 -3.39 20.44 -5.07
CA GLU A 30 -4.09 19.17 -5.18
C GLU A 30 -3.57 18.43 -6.41
N GLU A 31 -3.37 17.11 -6.31
CA GLU A 31 -2.98 16.25 -7.43
C GLU A 31 -3.67 14.90 -7.35
N THR A 32 -3.82 14.24 -8.49
CA THR A 32 -4.27 12.84 -8.52
C THR A 32 -3.04 11.94 -8.56
N ALA A 33 -3.02 10.95 -7.68
CA ALA A 33 -1.92 9.97 -7.62
C ALA A 33 -1.81 9.18 -8.93
N VAL A 34 -0.58 9.01 -9.40
CA VAL A 34 -0.27 8.05 -10.45
C VAL A 34 -0.20 6.67 -9.82
N LEU A 35 -1.08 5.77 -10.24
CA LEU A 35 -1.08 4.37 -9.83
C LEU A 35 -0.45 3.53 -10.93
N THR A 36 0.42 2.59 -10.57
CA THR A 36 1.09 1.71 -11.54
C THR A 36 0.88 0.25 -11.20
N SER A 37 0.72 -0.56 -12.23
CA SER A 37 0.69 -2.03 -12.09
C SER A 37 2.10 -2.59 -11.96
N PRO A 38 2.29 -3.66 -11.16
CA PRO A 38 3.59 -4.31 -11.04
C PRO A 38 4.14 -4.80 -12.41
N PRO A 39 5.43 -4.78 -12.64
CA PRO A 39 6.51 -4.42 -11.72
C PRO A 39 6.84 -2.92 -11.69
N ASN A 40 6.01 -2.06 -12.29
CA ASN A 40 6.28 -0.63 -12.39
C ASN A 40 5.96 0.10 -11.09
N VAL A 41 6.68 1.19 -10.86
CA VAL A 41 6.54 2.08 -9.70
C VAL A 41 6.21 3.49 -10.22
N PRO A 42 5.32 4.24 -9.55
CA PRO A 42 5.09 5.65 -9.91
C PRO A 42 6.40 6.46 -9.82
N PRO A 43 6.54 7.52 -10.63
CA PRO A 43 7.75 8.34 -10.59
C PRO A 43 7.99 8.94 -9.20
N PRO A 44 9.26 9.21 -8.82
CA PRO A 44 9.61 9.88 -7.58
C PRO A 44 8.89 11.22 -7.43
N ILE A 45 8.48 11.54 -6.22
CA ILE A 45 7.80 12.80 -5.92
C ILE A 45 8.82 13.95 -5.98
N ALA A 46 8.58 14.92 -6.86
CA ALA A 46 9.50 16.05 -7.07
C ALA A 46 9.17 17.28 -6.21
N ARG A 47 7.98 17.38 -5.65
CA ARG A 47 7.55 18.50 -4.80
C ARG A 47 8.19 18.42 -3.41
N THR A 48 8.43 19.60 -2.82
CA THR A 48 9.07 19.74 -1.51
C THR A 48 8.09 20.11 -0.39
N HIS A 49 6.79 20.13 -0.67
CA HIS A 49 5.71 20.50 0.25
C HIS A 49 4.62 19.42 0.26
N PRO A 50 3.86 19.28 1.36
CA PRO A 50 2.72 18.39 1.39
C PRO A 50 1.58 18.94 0.54
N THR A 51 0.83 18.03 -0.06
CA THR A 51 -0.24 18.31 -1.03
C THR A 51 -1.49 17.50 -0.66
N LYS A 52 -2.66 17.90 -1.13
CA LYS A 52 -3.83 17.03 -1.14
C LYS A 52 -3.69 16.07 -2.31
N VAL A 53 -3.59 14.78 -2.02
CA VAL A 53 -3.43 13.70 -3.02
C VAL A 53 -4.72 12.92 -3.15
N ILE A 54 -5.29 12.85 -4.35
CA ILE A 54 -6.48 12.05 -4.65
C ILE A 54 -6.02 10.69 -5.16
N VAL A 55 -6.42 9.62 -4.47
CA VAL A 55 -6.19 8.23 -4.88
C VAL A 55 -7.50 7.62 -5.33
N ASN A 56 -7.59 7.20 -6.59
CA ASN A 56 -8.74 6.49 -7.13
C ASN A 56 -8.35 5.04 -7.38
N LEU A 57 -8.88 4.10 -6.60
CA LEU A 57 -8.59 2.68 -6.70
C LEU A 57 -9.89 1.90 -6.88
N GLU A 58 -9.87 0.89 -7.74
CA GLU A 58 -11.03 0.03 -7.99
C GLU A 58 -10.73 -1.40 -7.55
N ALA A 59 -11.63 -1.99 -6.77
CA ALA A 59 -11.68 -3.42 -6.51
C ALA A 59 -12.41 -4.11 -7.67
N HIS A 60 -11.81 -5.17 -8.25
CA HIS A 60 -12.37 -5.89 -9.37
C HIS A 60 -12.05 -7.39 -9.30
N GLU A 61 -13.07 -8.22 -9.45
CA GLU A 61 -12.94 -9.67 -9.56
C GLU A 61 -12.88 -10.07 -11.03
N GLN A 62 -11.81 -10.73 -11.44
CA GLN A 62 -11.61 -11.11 -12.84
C GLN A 62 -10.84 -12.42 -12.98
N THR A 63 -11.17 -13.18 -14.02
CA THR A 63 -10.44 -14.40 -14.37
C THR A 63 -9.24 -14.06 -15.24
N SER A 64 -8.08 -14.56 -14.85
CA SER A 64 -6.82 -14.36 -15.57
C SER A 64 -5.90 -15.58 -15.38
N ARG A 65 -4.77 -15.59 -16.11
CA ARG A 65 -3.77 -16.65 -16.06
C ARG A 65 -3.03 -16.63 -14.70
N LEU A 66 -3.03 -17.78 -14.01
CA LEU A 66 -2.19 -18.04 -12.84
C LEU A 66 -0.88 -18.77 -13.20
N ALA A 67 -0.96 -19.70 -14.16
CA ALA A 67 0.18 -20.43 -14.71
C ALA A 67 -0.14 -20.86 -16.15
N ASP A 68 0.80 -21.52 -16.84
CA ASP A 68 0.57 -22.02 -18.19
C ASP A 68 -0.59 -23.02 -18.20
N GLY A 69 -1.64 -22.70 -18.96
CA GLY A 69 -2.86 -23.51 -19.04
C GLY A 69 -3.75 -23.47 -17.80
N VAL A 70 -3.45 -22.61 -16.82
CA VAL A 70 -4.20 -22.51 -15.55
C VAL A 70 -4.76 -21.12 -15.38
N ASP A 71 -6.07 -21.00 -15.31
CA ASP A 71 -6.79 -19.76 -15.03
C ASP A 71 -7.31 -19.74 -13.59
N TYR A 72 -7.38 -18.53 -13.01
CA TYR A 72 -7.89 -18.29 -11.68
C TYR A 72 -8.75 -17.03 -11.63
N THR A 73 -9.76 -16.99 -10.76
CA THR A 73 -10.54 -15.78 -10.54
C THR A 73 -9.89 -14.98 -9.42
N PHE A 74 -9.07 -14.01 -9.83
CA PHE A 74 -8.43 -13.09 -8.91
C PHE A 74 -9.41 -12.03 -8.41
N TRP A 75 -9.25 -11.63 -7.15
CA TRP A 75 -9.83 -10.42 -6.60
C TRP A 75 -8.72 -9.39 -6.49
N THR A 76 -8.90 -8.26 -7.13
CA THR A 76 -7.79 -7.34 -7.38
C THR A 76 -8.07 -5.94 -6.87
N PHE A 77 -7.01 -5.19 -6.64
CA PHE A 77 -7.04 -3.73 -6.56
C PHE A 77 -6.34 -3.14 -7.79
N GLY A 78 -7.11 -2.46 -8.66
CA GLY A 78 -6.58 -1.89 -9.89
C GLY A 78 -6.38 -2.91 -11.03
N GLY A 79 -7.04 -4.08 -10.96
CA GLY A 79 -7.04 -5.07 -12.04
C GLY A 79 -5.81 -5.97 -12.13
N THR A 80 -4.88 -5.91 -11.17
CA THR A 80 -3.66 -6.73 -11.13
C THR A 80 -3.44 -7.35 -9.76
N VAL A 81 -2.60 -8.38 -9.68
CA VAL A 81 -2.07 -8.92 -8.43
C VAL A 81 -0.54 -8.92 -8.52
N PRO A 82 0.13 -8.32 -7.55
CA PRO A 82 -0.42 -7.45 -6.51
C PRO A 82 -1.15 -6.24 -7.10
N GLY A 83 -1.93 -5.58 -6.25
CA GLY A 83 -2.65 -4.36 -6.59
C GLY A 83 -1.73 -3.19 -6.93
N SER A 84 -2.30 -2.10 -7.43
CA SER A 84 -1.55 -0.94 -7.88
C SER A 84 -0.63 -0.37 -6.80
N PHE A 85 0.60 -0.01 -7.17
CA PHE A 85 1.53 0.70 -6.28
C PHE A 85 1.04 2.13 -6.05
N ILE A 86 0.97 2.54 -4.79
CA ILE A 86 0.58 3.88 -4.37
C ILE A 86 1.82 4.59 -3.83
N ARG A 87 2.08 5.84 -4.27
CA ARG A 87 3.22 6.64 -3.82
C ARG A 87 2.74 8.01 -3.37
N VAL A 88 2.99 8.33 -2.10
CA VAL A 88 2.65 9.60 -1.46
C VAL A 88 3.85 10.10 -0.65
N ARG A 89 3.84 11.36 -0.21
CA ARG A 89 4.90 11.97 0.59
C ARG A 89 4.44 12.15 2.03
N GLU A 90 5.35 12.08 2.98
CA GLU A 90 5.12 12.45 4.38
C GLU A 90 4.53 13.86 4.46
N GLY A 91 3.43 13.97 5.22
CA GLY A 91 2.65 15.19 5.38
C GLY A 91 1.50 15.37 4.39
N ASP A 92 1.39 14.56 3.33
CA ASP A 92 0.28 14.62 2.40
C ASP A 92 -1.05 14.32 3.08
N VAL A 93 -2.08 15.03 2.67
CA VAL A 93 -3.48 14.69 2.97
C VAL A 93 -4.04 13.89 1.82
N VAL A 94 -4.27 12.61 2.05
CA VAL A 94 -4.75 11.68 1.03
C VAL A 94 -6.28 11.57 1.11
N GLU A 95 -6.95 11.93 0.03
CA GLU A 95 -8.37 11.63 -0.19
C GLU A 95 -8.45 10.34 -1.01
N PHE A 96 -8.89 9.27 -0.36
CA PHE A 96 -8.90 7.93 -0.94
C PHE A 96 -10.31 7.57 -1.39
N HIS A 97 -10.46 7.22 -2.66
CA HIS A 97 -11.69 6.73 -3.27
C HIS A 97 -11.52 5.25 -3.61
N LEU A 98 -12.28 4.40 -2.95
CA LEU A 98 -12.37 2.98 -3.29
C LEU A 98 -13.69 2.71 -4.00
N ALA A 99 -13.62 2.33 -5.26
CA ALA A 99 -14.75 1.82 -6.01
C ALA A 99 -14.75 0.29 -6.00
N ASN A 100 -15.94 -0.33 -6.06
CA ASN A 100 -16.08 -1.75 -6.33
C ASN A 100 -16.76 -1.91 -7.69
N HIS A 101 -16.07 -2.55 -8.63
CA HIS A 101 -16.55 -2.71 -10.00
C HIS A 101 -17.93 -3.40 -10.02
N PRO A 102 -18.89 -2.93 -10.84
CA PRO A 102 -20.24 -3.50 -10.86
C PRO A 102 -20.34 -4.99 -11.17
N SER A 103 -19.34 -5.57 -11.85
CA SER A 103 -19.28 -7.01 -12.15
C SER A 103 -18.76 -7.87 -11.01
N SER A 104 -18.18 -7.29 -9.98
CA SER A 104 -17.74 -8.00 -8.77
C SER A 104 -18.92 -8.68 -8.09
N LYS A 105 -18.67 -9.73 -7.33
CA LYS A 105 -19.71 -10.51 -6.64
C LYS A 105 -19.70 -10.30 -5.13
N ASN A 106 -18.56 -9.82 -4.60
CA ASN A 106 -18.36 -9.68 -3.17
C ASN A 106 -18.21 -8.21 -2.77
N PRO A 107 -18.55 -7.86 -1.52
CA PRO A 107 -18.15 -6.59 -0.94
C PRO A 107 -16.64 -6.57 -0.69
N HIS A 108 -16.03 -5.41 -0.81
CA HIS A 108 -14.61 -5.19 -0.55
C HIS A 108 -14.40 -3.93 0.27
N ASN A 109 -13.28 -3.84 0.98
CA ASN A 109 -12.79 -2.64 1.64
C ASN A 109 -11.27 -2.59 1.52
N ILE A 110 -10.63 -1.60 2.14
CA ILE A 110 -9.17 -1.51 2.16
C ILE A 110 -8.67 -1.13 3.55
N ASP A 111 -7.69 -1.88 4.03
CA ASP A 111 -6.86 -1.58 5.18
C ASP A 111 -5.47 -1.15 4.68
N LEU A 112 -5.07 0.09 4.95
CA LEU A 112 -3.76 0.62 4.59
C LEU A 112 -2.89 0.70 5.85
N HIS A 113 -1.85 -0.11 5.95
CA HIS A 113 -0.94 -0.10 7.11
C HIS A 113 -0.19 1.23 7.29
N ALA A 114 -0.16 2.09 6.26
CA ALA A 114 0.35 3.46 6.34
C ALA A 114 -0.57 4.41 7.12
N VAL A 115 -1.83 4.01 7.39
CA VAL A 115 -2.82 4.84 8.07
C VAL A 115 -2.77 4.61 9.57
N THR A 116 -2.45 5.64 10.32
CA THR A 116 -2.48 5.60 11.79
C THR A 116 -3.92 5.73 12.28
N GLY A 117 -4.52 4.61 12.65
CA GLY A 117 -5.89 4.57 13.13
C GLY A 117 -6.48 3.16 13.08
N PRO A 118 -7.66 2.93 13.67
CA PRO A 118 -8.27 1.60 13.70
C PRO A 118 -8.55 1.07 12.29
N GLY A 119 -7.95 -0.08 11.96
CA GLY A 119 -8.19 -0.81 10.71
C GLY A 119 -7.85 -0.05 9.45
N GLY A 120 -6.85 0.86 9.48
CA GLY A 120 -6.25 1.47 8.28
C GLY A 120 -7.21 2.06 7.24
N GLY A 121 -8.44 2.42 7.65
CA GLY A 121 -9.51 2.88 6.76
C GLY A 121 -10.57 1.83 6.43
N ALA A 122 -10.41 0.57 6.84
CA ALA A 122 -11.30 -0.54 6.49
C ALA A 122 -12.76 -0.30 6.86
N SER A 123 -13.01 0.29 8.05
CA SER A 123 -14.38 0.60 8.51
C SER A 123 -15.08 1.70 7.70
N ALA A 124 -14.31 2.57 7.05
CA ALA A 124 -14.82 3.70 6.25
C ALA A 124 -14.93 3.38 4.75
N SER A 125 -14.40 2.24 4.31
CA SER A 125 -14.23 1.91 2.90
C SER A 125 -14.99 0.67 2.42
N LEU A 126 -15.89 0.10 3.24
CA LEU A 126 -16.67 -1.06 2.79
C LEU A 126 -17.63 -0.66 1.66
N VAL A 127 -17.48 -1.31 0.51
CA VAL A 127 -18.26 -1.07 -0.71
C VAL A 127 -18.78 -2.37 -1.29
N ILE A 128 -20.08 -2.40 -1.62
CA ILE A 128 -20.67 -3.47 -2.44
C ILE A 128 -20.50 -3.15 -3.93
N PRO A 129 -20.67 -4.14 -4.84
CA PRO A 129 -20.54 -3.92 -6.28
C PRO A 129 -21.31 -2.70 -6.78
N GLY A 130 -20.65 -1.84 -7.57
CA GLY A 130 -21.19 -0.60 -8.12
C GLY A 130 -21.16 0.60 -7.17
N GLN A 131 -20.63 0.46 -5.96
CA GLN A 131 -20.48 1.57 -5.01
C GLN A 131 -19.05 2.10 -4.93
N THR A 132 -18.95 3.33 -4.41
CA THR A 132 -17.67 3.98 -4.08
C THR A 132 -17.76 4.53 -2.66
N ALA A 133 -16.71 4.34 -1.89
CA ALA A 133 -16.51 4.97 -0.59
C ALA A 133 -15.34 5.95 -0.67
N THR A 134 -15.39 7.00 0.16
CA THR A 134 -14.33 8.01 0.25
C THR A 134 -13.98 8.23 1.70
N PHE A 135 -12.68 8.26 2.00
CA PHE A 135 -12.16 8.64 3.31
C PHE A 135 -10.86 9.43 3.15
N THR A 136 -10.44 10.10 4.21
CA THR A 136 -9.25 10.96 4.18
C THR A 136 -8.33 10.60 5.34
N PHE A 137 -7.02 10.60 5.09
CA PHE A 137 -5.99 10.44 6.11
C PHE A 137 -4.78 11.33 5.81
N THR A 138 -3.93 11.53 6.80
CA THR A 138 -2.63 12.17 6.62
C THR A 138 -1.53 11.12 6.64
N ALA A 139 -0.65 11.12 5.64
CA ALA A 139 0.51 10.24 5.58
C ALA A 139 1.61 10.78 6.51
N ILE A 140 1.69 10.28 7.75
CA ILE A 140 2.54 10.86 8.79
C ILE A 140 3.84 10.11 9.05
N ASN A 141 3.92 8.84 8.68
CA ASN A 141 5.09 8.01 8.91
C ASN A 141 5.70 7.57 7.57
N PRO A 142 6.94 7.94 7.26
CA PRO A 142 7.64 7.41 6.08
C PRO A 142 7.84 5.90 6.20
N GLY A 143 7.70 5.19 5.08
CA GLY A 143 7.89 3.74 5.03
C GLY A 143 7.21 3.10 3.82
N LEU A 144 7.49 1.82 3.63
CA LEU A 144 6.83 0.97 2.66
C LEU A 144 5.84 0.06 3.39
N TYR A 145 4.57 0.19 3.10
CA TYR A 145 3.50 -0.51 3.83
C TYR A 145 2.67 -1.38 2.92
N VAL A 146 2.22 -2.51 3.44
CA VAL A 146 1.18 -3.32 2.80
C VAL A 146 -0.16 -2.62 2.92
N TYR A 147 -1.00 -2.76 1.92
CA TYR A 147 -2.44 -2.60 2.03
C TYR A 147 -3.14 -3.87 1.58
N HIS A 148 -4.32 -4.15 2.12
CA HIS A 148 -5.09 -5.35 1.77
C HIS A 148 -6.59 -5.17 2.02
N CYS A 149 -7.39 -6.08 1.49
CA CYS A 149 -8.80 -6.15 1.84
C CYS A 149 -8.97 -6.73 3.24
N ALA A 150 -9.75 -6.06 4.08
CA ALA A 150 -10.09 -6.51 5.43
C ALA A 150 -11.57 -6.90 5.57
N THR A 151 -12.27 -7.16 4.45
CA THR A 151 -13.63 -7.72 4.48
C THR A 151 -13.57 -9.18 4.94
N SER A 152 -14.46 -9.54 5.84
CA SER A 152 -14.53 -10.92 6.38
C SER A 152 -15.07 -11.91 5.36
N PRO A 153 -14.49 -13.11 5.22
CA PRO A 153 -13.28 -13.64 5.88
C PRO A 153 -11.99 -13.04 5.29
N VAL A 154 -11.24 -12.30 6.10
CA VAL A 154 -10.09 -11.49 5.65
C VAL A 154 -9.05 -12.32 4.88
N GLY A 155 -8.65 -13.46 5.44
CA GLY A 155 -7.65 -14.36 4.81
C GLY A 155 -8.06 -14.84 3.42
N MET A 156 -9.37 -15.05 3.18
CA MET A 156 -9.89 -15.43 1.86
C MET A 156 -9.71 -14.30 0.84
N HIS A 157 -10.00 -13.06 1.20
CA HIS A 157 -9.83 -11.92 0.31
C HIS A 157 -8.36 -11.72 -0.06
N ILE A 158 -7.46 -11.81 0.91
CA ILE A 158 -6.01 -11.73 0.69
C ILE A 158 -5.53 -12.89 -0.20
N ALA A 159 -5.93 -14.12 0.10
CA ALA A 159 -5.54 -15.31 -0.65
C ALA A 159 -6.06 -15.32 -2.11
N ASN A 160 -7.07 -14.51 -2.43
CA ASN A 160 -7.54 -14.32 -3.80
C ASN A 160 -6.82 -13.16 -4.52
N GLY A 161 -5.86 -12.47 -3.88
CA GLY A 161 -5.00 -11.47 -4.53
C GLY A 161 -5.21 -10.02 -4.07
N MET A 162 -6.04 -9.78 -3.04
CA MET A 162 -6.36 -8.41 -2.60
C MET A 162 -5.32 -7.84 -1.65
N TYR A 163 -4.16 -7.53 -2.15
CA TYR A 163 -3.06 -6.88 -1.47
C TYR A 163 -2.20 -6.04 -2.43
N GLY A 164 -1.46 -5.08 -1.90
CA GLY A 164 -0.50 -4.27 -2.64
C GLY A 164 0.39 -3.46 -1.71
N LEU A 165 1.17 -2.51 -2.26
CA LEU A 165 2.07 -1.66 -1.49
C LEU A 165 1.73 -0.19 -1.65
N ILE A 166 1.86 0.54 -0.53
CA ILE A 166 1.87 1.99 -0.48
C ILE A 166 3.19 2.47 0.10
N LEU A 167 3.87 3.36 -0.63
CA LEU A 167 5.08 4.05 -0.18
C LEU A 167 4.71 5.44 0.33
N VAL A 168 5.09 5.74 1.56
CA VAL A 168 5.13 7.10 2.08
C VAL A 168 6.58 7.57 2.01
N GLU A 169 6.93 8.40 1.02
CA GLU A 169 8.28 8.96 0.92
C GLU A 169 8.56 9.92 2.09
N PRO A 170 9.78 9.90 2.66
CA PRO A 170 10.20 10.93 3.60
C PRO A 170 10.20 12.32 2.96
N LYS A 171 10.12 13.37 3.77
CA LYS A 171 10.09 14.79 3.31
C LYS A 171 11.20 15.15 2.35
N ASP A 172 12.39 14.60 2.61
CA ASP A 172 13.59 14.87 1.81
C ASP A 172 13.73 13.94 0.60
N GLY A 173 12.73 13.08 0.36
CA GLY A 173 12.73 12.07 -0.68
C GLY A 173 13.65 10.89 -0.39
N LEU A 174 13.72 9.95 -1.31
CA LEU A 174 14.63 8.81 -1.28
C LEU A 174 15.89 9.11 -2.10
N PRO A 175 17.04 8.51 -1.78
CA PRO A 175 18.23 8.59 -2.63
C PRO A 175 17.91 8.23 -4.08
N LYS A 176 18.48 8.94 -5.04
CA LYS A 176 18.26 8.64 -6.46
C LYS A 176 18.83 7.28 -6.83
N VAL A 177 18.11 6.58 -7.69
CA VAL A 177 18.53 5.32 -8.31
C VAL A 177 18.19 5.36 -9.80
N ASP A 178 18.78 4.47 -10.59
CA ASP A 178 18.54 4.43 -12.03
C ASP A 178 17.24 3.71 -12.35
N ARG A 179 16.88 2.70 -11.54
CA ARG A 179 15.66 1.91 -11.74
C ARG A 179 14.96 1.63 -10.40
N GLU A 180 13.64 1.54 -10.48
CA GLU A 180 12.79 1.12 -9.36
C GLU A 180 11.83 0.02 -9.81
N TYR A 181 11.66 -1.02 -8.99
CA TYR A 181 10.76 -2.13 -9.29
C TYR A 181 9.91 -2.51 -8.08
N TYR A 182 8.70 -2.94 -8.37
CA TYR A 182 7.72 -3.44 -7.43
C TYR A 182 7.63 -4.97 -7.54
N VAL A 183 7.99 -5.67 -6.48
CA VAL A 183 7.99 -7.14 -6.40
C VAL A 183 7.26 -7.58 -5.14
N GLN A 184 6.21 -8.36 -5.26
CA GLN A 184 5.46 -8.85 -4.11
C GLN A 184 5.16 -10.34 -4.24
N GLN A 185 5.52 -11.10 -3.20
CA GLN A 185 5.18 -12.50 -3.06
C GLN A 185 3.70 -12.64 -2.67
N GLY A 186 3.05 -13.69 -3.17
CA GLY A 186 1.73 -14.10 -2.76
C GLY A 186 1.50 -15.59 -2.97
N GLU A 187 0.44 -16.09 -2.39
CA GLU A 187 0.09 -17.51 -2.36
C GLU A 187 -1.30 -17.73 -2.93
N PHE A 188 -1.48 -18.82 -3.69
CA PHE A 188 -2.77 -19.21 -4.20
C PHE A 188 -3.10 -20.65 -3.82
N TYR A 189 -4.28 -20.82 -3.28
CA TYR A 189 -4.81 -22.07 -2.76
C TYR A 189 -5.89 -22.58 -3.73
N THR A 190 -5.46 -23.36 -4.72
CA THR A 190 -6.34 -23.91 -5.73
C THR A 190 -6.80 -25.30 -5.35
N ARG A 191 -8.04 -25.68 -5.77
CA ARG A 191 -8.57 -27.03 -5.54
C ARG A 191 -7.73 -28.08 -6.25
N GLY A 192 -7.28 -27.83 -7.48
CA GLY A 192 -6.32 -28.66 -8.19
C GLY A 192 -4.90 -28.39 -7.71
N ASP A 193 -4.04 -29.40 -7.80
CA ASP A 193 -2.62 -29.27 -7.52
C ASP A 193 -1.91 -28.38 -8.56
N PHE A 194 -0.65 -28.03 -8.28
CA PHE A 194 0.18 -27.26 -9.21
C PHE A 194 0.15 -27.84 -10.62
N GLY A 195 -0.17 -26.99 -11.62
CA GLY A 195 -0.16 -27.36 -13.03
C GLY A 195 -1.40 -28.09 -13.54
N VAL A 196 -2.41 -28.32 -12.70
CA VAL A 196 -3.71 -28.87 -13.18
C VAL A 196 -4.39 -27.84 -14.06
N ALA A 197 -4.57 -28.17 -15.34
CA ALA A 197 -5.05 -27.26 -16.37
C ALA A 197 -6.52 -26.83 -16.19
N GLY A 198 -6.86 -25.68 -16.77
CA GLY A 198 -8.18 -25.08 -16.75
C GLY A 198 -8.39 -24.12 -15.59
N HIS A 199 -9.64 -23.66 -15.43
CA HIS A 199 -10.00 -22.75 -14.34
C HIS A 199 -9.95 -23.48 -12.99
N GLN A 200 -9.15 -22.97 -12.07
CA GLN A 200 -8.98 -23.51 -10.71
C GLN A 200 -9.74 -22.65 -9.70
N PRO A 201 -10.74 -23.20 -9.01
CA PRO A 201 -11.41 -22.47 -7.94
C PRO A 201 -10.53 -22.43 -6.68
N PHE A 202 -10.75 -21.39 -5.85
CA PHE A 202 -10.18 -21.28 -4.53
C PHE A 202 -10.59 -22.44 -3.62
N ASP A 203 -9.64 -22.91 -2.81
CA ASP A 203 -9.86 -23.95 -1.79
C ASP A 203 -9.60 -23.38 -0.39
N MET A 204 -10.67 -23.21 0.38
CA MET A 204 -10.60 -22.69 1.73
C MET A 204 -9.88 -23.62 2.69
N GLN A 205 -10.02 -24.96 2.52
CA GLN A 205 -9.39 -25.89 3.42
C GLN A 205 -7.87 -25.86 3.26
N ARG A 206 -7.38 -25.83 2.02
CA ARG A 206 -5.95 -25.67 1.76
C ARG A 206 -5.40 -24.35 2.33
N ALA A 207 -6.18 -23.27 2.27
CA ALA A 207 -5.78 -21.99 2.87
C ALA A 207 -5.71 -22.07 4.40
N ILE A 208 -6.61 -22.81 5.05
CA ILE A 208 -6.59 -23.06 6.50
C ILE A 208 -5.41 -23.95 6.89
N ASP A 209 -5.11 -24.96 6.06
CA ASP A 209 -4.03 -25.92 6.27
C ASP A 209 -2.64 -25.35 5.88
N GLU A 210 -2.60 -24.11 5.38
CA GLU A 210 -1.37 -23.42 4.90
C GLU A 210 -0.65 -24.21 3.78
N ASP A 211 -1.43 -24.89 2.90
CA ASP A 211 -0.95 -25.72 1.80
C ASP A 211 -1.22 -25.06 0.43
N PRO A 212 -0.48 -24.00 0.03
CA PRO A 212 -0.70 -23.34 -1.26
C PRO A 212 -0.24 -24.22 -2.42
N ALA A 213 -1.04 -24.24 -3.50
CA ALA A 213 -0.60 -24.87 -4.75
C ALA A 213 0.41 -23.99 -5.50
N TYR A 214 0.38 -22.67 -5.28
CA TYR A 214 1.28 -21.72 -5.94
C TYR A 214 1.81 -20.72 -4.92
N VAL A 215 3.13 -20.48 -4.96
CA VAL A 215 3.80 -19.35 -4.33
C VAL A 215 4.52 -18.60 -5.44
N VAL A 216 4.13 -17.36 -5.69
CA VAL A 216 4.57 -16.62 -6.88
C VAL A 216 4.94 -15.19 -6.55
N PHE A 217 5.76 -14.59 -7.39
CA PHE A 217 5.93 -13.14 -7.43
C PHE A 217 4.98 -12.54 -8.47
N ASN A 218 4.42 -11.37 -8.14
CA ASN A 218 3.57 -10.57 -9.02
C ASN A 218 2.42 -11.37 -9.67
N GLY A 219 1.75 -12.20 -8.84
CA GLY A 219 0.44 -12.76 -9.09
C GLY A 219 0.37 -13.99 -9.99
N SER A 220 1.44 -14.38 -10.68
CA SER A 220 1.40 -15.59 -11.51
C SER A 220 2.77 -16.25 -11.68
N ALA A 221 2.75 -17.55 -11.96
CA ALA A 221 3.96 -18.26 -12.33
C ALA A 221 4.57 -17.66 -13.61
N GLY A 222 5.84 -17.30 -13.54
CA GLY A 222 6.56 -16.68 -14.65
C GLY A 222 6.28 -15.19 -14.88
N ALA A 223 5.58 -14.50 -13.99
CA ALA A 223 5.29 -13.06 -14.14
C ALA A 223 6.54 -12.19 -14.32
N LEU A 224 7.67 -12.60 -13.75
CA LEU A 224 8.96 -11.90 -13.84
C LEU A 224 10.00 -12.74 -14.61
N MET A 225 9.61 -13.52 -15.59
CA MET A 225 10.48 -14.39 -16.38
C MET A 225 10.46 -14.05 -17.87
N GLY A 226 11.51 -14.47 -18.60
CA GLY A 226 11.61 -14.26 -20.04
C GLY A 226 11.58 -12.77 -20.40
N ASP A 227 10.68 -12.39 -21.29
CA ASP A 227 10.53 -10.99 -21.73
C ASP A 227 10.06 -10.05 -20.63
N ASN A 228 9.39 -10.58 -19.58
CA ASN A 228 8.91 -9.84 -18.41
C ASN A 228 9.95 -9.74 -17.29
N ALA A 229 11.16 -10.31 -17.48
CA ALA A 229 12.21 -10.21 -16.47
C ALA A 229 12.54 -8.75 -16.18
N LEU A 230 12.81 -8.44 -14.91
CA LEU A 230 13.31 -7.12 -14.52
C LEU A 230 14.68 -6.88 -15.19
N LYS A 231 14.88 -5.69 -15.75
CA LYS A 231 16.04 -5.38 -16.56
C LYS A 231 16.86 -4.28 -15.93
N ALA A 232 18.18 -4.49 -15.85
CA ALA A 232 19.14 -3.46 -15.47
C ALA A 232 20.42 -3.62 -16.30
N GLU A 233 21.15 -2.54 -16.45
CA GLU A 233 22.46 -2.54 -17.10
C GLU A 233 23.56 -2.58 -16.04
N ALA A 234 24.73 -3.10 -16.42
CA ALA A 234 25.87 -3.14 -15.51
C ALA A 234 26.27 -1.72 -15.07
N GLY A 235 26.34 -1.50 -13.77
CA GLY A 235 26.64 -0.21 -13.16
C GLY A 235 25.42 0.62 -12.78
N GLU A 236 24.20 0.22 -13.17
CA GLU A 236 22.97 0.87 -12.70
C GLU A 236 22.67 0.50 -11.25
N THR A 237 22.15 1.48 -10.51
CA THR A 237 21.62 1.30 -9.16
C THR A 237 20.13 0.96 -9.24
N VAL A 238 19.73 -0.15 -8.63
CA VAL A 238 18.34 -0.63 -8.64
C VAL A 238 17.77 -0.60 -7.24
N ARG A 239 16.55 -0.07 -7.10
CA ARG A 239 15.74 -0.18 -5.86
C ARG A 239 14.59 -1.14 -6.08
N LEU A 240 14.49 -2.13 -5.20
CA LEU A 240 13.37 -3.05 -5.17
C LEU A 240 12.45 -2.70 -3.99
N TYR A 241 11.18 -2.48 -4.28
CA TYR A 241 10.12 -2.40 -3.28
C TYR A 241 9.53 -3.79 -3.14
N VAL A 242 9.90 -4.46 -2.06
CA VAL A 242 9.57 -5.88 -1.84
C VAL A 242 8.52 -6.01 -0.77
N GLY A 243 7.45 -6.76 -1.06
CA GLY A 243 6.41 -7.09 -0.11
C GLY A 243 6.08 -8.58 -0.09
N ASN A 244 5.42 -8.99 0.99
CA ASN A 244 4.80 -10.30 1.10
C ASN A 244 3.29 -10.11 1.36
N GLY A 245 2.45 -10.52 0.41
CA GLY A 245 0.99 -10.48 0.53
C GLY A 245 0.43 -11.68 1.29
N GLY A 246 1.20 -12.75 1.43
CA GLY A 246 0.80 -13.98 2.13
C GLY A 246 -0.44 -14.66 1.54
N PRO A 247 -1.41 -15.12 2.38
CA PRO A 247 -1.63 -14.71 3.78
C PRO A 247 -0.87 -15.50 4.84
N ASN A 248 -0.30 -16.65 4.53
CA ASN A 248 0.19 -17.58 5.55
C ASN A 248 1.72 -17.72 5.61
N LEU A 249 2.37 -17.81 4.44
CA LEU A 249 3.80 -18.11 4.40
C LEU A 249 4.67 -16.86 4.56
N ILE A 250 5.82 -17.05 5.22
CA ILE A 250 6.88 -16.04 5.28
C ILE A 250 7.63 -15.96 3.95
N SER A 251 8.36 -14.86 3.75
CA SER A 251 9.25 -14.68 2.60
C SER A 251 10.69 -14.53 3.07
N SER A 252 11.62 -15.20 2.39
CA SER A 252 13.08 -15.02 2.56
C SER A 252 13.65 -14.54 1.22
N PHE A 253 13.38 -13.26 0.91
CA PHE A 253 13.74 -12.69 -0.37
C PHE A 253 15.25 -12.46 -0.50
N HIS A 254 15.83 -12.90 -1.62
CA HIS A 254 17.19 -12.53 -2.01
C HIS A 254 17.34 -12.49 -3.54
N VAL A 255 18.34 -11.80 -4.02
CA VAL A 255 18.75 -11.80 -5.42
C VAL A 255 20.00 -12.66 -5.56
N ILE A 256 19.91 -13.72 -6.38
CA ILE A 256 21.02 -14.64 -6.57
C ILE A 256 22.19 -13.90 -7.26
N GLY A 257 23.39 -14.01 -6.66
CA GLY A 257 24.60 -13.39 -7.19
C GLY A 257 24.84 -11.95 -6.78
N GLU A 258 23.94 -11.35 -5.98
CA GLU A 258 24.04 -9.96 -5.50
C GLU A 258 24.05 -9.87 -3.98
N ILE A 259 24.75 -8.87 -3.48
CA ILE A 259 24.73 -8.43 -2.08
C ILE A 259 24.13 -7.04 -2.05
N PHE A 260 23.06 -6.82 -1.27
CA PHE A 260 22.42 -5.51 -1.18
C PHE A 260 23.36 -4.49 -0.53
N ASP A 261 23.59 -3.35 -1.18
CA ASP A 261 24.32 -2.21 -0.60
C ASP A 261 23.56 -1.60 0.58
N ARG A 262 22.24 -1.62 0.49
CA ARG A 262 21.34 -1.06 1.52
C ARG A 262 20.05 -1.84 1.61
N VAL A 263 19.67 -2.15 2.83
CA VAL A 263 18.33 -2.65 3.19
C VAL A 263 17.67 -1.59 4.07
N TYR A 264 16.47 -1.17 3.69
CA TYR A 264 15.64 -0.29 4.51
C TYR A 264 14.82 -1.17 5.45
N THR A 265 14.85 -0.85 6.73
CA THR A 265 13.87 -1.36 7.70
C THR A 265 12.69 -0.39 7.75
N GLU A 266 11.53 -0.92 8.04
CA GLU A 266 10.31 -0.13 8.20
C GLU A 266 10.47 1.03 9.17
#